data_c94e41e16c2076ddbd19fb0799d797d9
#
_entry.id   c94e41e16c2076ddbd19fb0799d797d9
#
_cell.length_a   1.000
_cell.length_b   1.000
_cell.length_c   1.000
_cell.angle_alpha   90.00
_cell.angle_beta   90.00
_cell.angle_gamma   90.00
#
_symmetry.space_group_name_H-M   'P 1'
#
loop_
_entity.id
_entity.type
_entity.pdbx_description
1 polymer ?
#
loop_
_entity_poly.entity_id
_entity_poly.type
_entity_poly.pdbx_seq_one_letter_code
_entity_poly.pdbx_strand_id
1 'polypeptide(L)'
;MKILVADDELVSRTLLESYLQYWGYAPMLVGHGKEALEILKGPDAPLIAILDWMMPYMSGPEVCQAVQKLQKPIPPYLILVTSKADKRDIVRGLQAGAQDYVTKPYDVNELQARVDVGRRMVQLQQLLSQRIGELEDATRQIRQLRGLLPICCRCKKVRDDGGYWSEVETYITAHSDTKFSHSFCPDCYQIALSEFSQQQPRAA
;
A
#
# COMPACT_ATOMS: atom_id res chain seq x y z
N MET A 1 2.23 -17.23 14.35
CA MET A 1 2.05 -15.78 14.13
C MET A 1 2.46 -15.04 15.39
N LYS A 2 3.23 -13.94 15.28
CA LYS A 2 3.63 -13.11 16.42
C LYS A 2 2.51 -12.20 16.86
N ILE A 3 2.32 -12.03 18.18
CA ILE A 3 1.38 -11.07 18.78
C ILE A 3 2.15 -10.27 19.84
N LEU A 4 2.07 -8.94 19.77
CA LEU A 4 2.61 -8.08 20.82
C LEU A 4 1.63 -7.97 21.97
N VAL A 5 2.12 -8.08 23.19
CA VAL A 5 1.36 -7.82 24.42
C VAL A 5 2.09 -6.72 25.20
N ALA A 6 1.42 -5.61 25.40
CA ALA A 6 1.92 -4.51 26.22
C ALA A 6 0.98 -4.30 27.41
N ASP A 7 1.46 -4.58 28.60
CA ASP A 7 0.74 -4.43 29.86
C ASP A 7 1.79 -4.21 30.96
N ASP A 8 1.64 -3.23 31.82
CA ASP A 8 2.60 -2.93 32.87
C ASP A 8 2.49 -3.89 34.07
N GLU A 9 1.35 -4.56 34.21
CA GLU A 9 1.14 -5.54 35.26
C GLU A 9 1.70 -6.91 34.84
N LEU A 10 2.70 -7.39 35.60
CA LEU A 10 3.38 -8.66 35.31
C LEU A 10 2.41 -9.84 35.29
N VAL A 11 1.45 -9.92 36.22
CA VAL A 11 0.50 -11.03 36.32
C VAL A 11 -0.41 -11.07 35.10
N SER A 12 -0.99 -9.93 34.72
CA SER A 12 -1.82 -9.79 33.53
C SER A 12 -1.05 -10.19 32.26
N ARG A 13 0.17 -9.71 32.13
CA ARG A 13 1.06 -10.02 30.99
C ARG A 13 1.40 -11.49 30.87
N THR A 14 1.73 -12.15 32.01
CA THR A 14 2.04 -13.60 32.03
C THR A 14 0.80 -14.44 31.73
N LEU A 15 -0.36 -14.04 32.20
CA LEU A 15 -1.62 -14.72 31.93
C LEU A 15 -1.96 -14.63 30.41
N LEU A 16 -1.84 -13.47 29.81
CA LEU A 16 -2.02 -13.27 28.37
C LEU A 16 -1.02 -14.10 27.54
N GLU A 17 0.23 -14.15 27.99
CA GLU A 17 1.26 -15.00 27.37
C GLU A 17 0.80 -16.47 27.33
N SER A 18 0.36 -17.01 28.46
CA SER A 18 -0.07 -18.40 28.58
C SER A 18 -1.26 -18.72 27.67
N TYR A 19 -2.24 -17.82 27.59
CA TYR A 19 -3.38 -18.00 26.70
C TYR A 19 -2.98 -17.96 25.24
N LEU A 20 -2.17 -17.00 24.82
CA LEU A 20 -1.73 -16.85 23.45
C LEU A 20 -0.87 -18.05 22.99
N GLN A 21 0.01 -18.55 23.85
CA GLN A 21 0.80 -19.77 23.60
C GLN A 21 -0.11 -20.99 23.45
N TYR A 22 -1.09 -21.14 24.32
CA TYR A 22 -2.08 -22.22 24.24
C TYR A 22 -2.89 -22.19 22.93
N TRP A 23 -3.18 -21.01 22.40
CA TRP A 23 -3.85 -20.84 21.10
C TRP A 23 -2.89 -20.93 19.90
N GLY A 24 -1.61 -21.23 20.11
CA GLY A 24 -0.61 -21.44 19.07
C GLY A 24 0.00 -20.16 18.50
N TYR A 25 -0.09 -19.04 19.21
CA TYR A 25 0.59 -17.79 18.87
C TYR A 25 1.97 -17.69 19.56
N ALA A 26 2.82 -16.80 19.04
CA ALA A 26 4.12 -16.46 19.61
C ALA A 26 4.04 -15.04 20.23
N PRO A 27 3.76 -14.92 21.54
CA PRO A 27 3.65 -13.62 22.19
C PRO A 27 5.02 -12.96 22.34
N MET A 28 5.04 -11.63 22.15
CA MET A 28 6.13 -10.73 22.46
C MET A 28 5.66 -9.81 23.60
N LEU A 29 6.35 -9.82 24.73
CA LEU A 29 5.91 -9.14 25.94
C LEU A 29 6.70 -7.87 26.18
N VAL A 30 6.01 -6.78 26.48
CA VAL A 30 6.62 -5.50 26.89
C VAL A 30 5.86 -4.91 28.07
N GLY A 31 6.56 -4.13 28.89
CA GLY A 31 6.02 -3.57 30.13
C GLY A 31 5.47 -2.15 29.99
N HIS A 32 5.59 -1.49 28.84
CA HIS A 32 5.13 -0.12 28.67
C HIS A 32 4.92 0.28 27.20
N GLY A 33 4.11 1.32 26.97
CA GLY A 33 3.67 1.73 25.64
C GLY A 33 4.78 2.24 24.74
N LYS A 34 5.83 2.87 25.28
CA LYS A 34 6.94 3.36 24.47
C LYS A 34 7.72 2.22 23.81
N GLU A 35 7.98 1.14 24.55
CA GLU A 35 8.63 -0.06 24.00
C GLU A 35 7.72 -0.76 22.97
N ALA A 36 6.42 -0.83 23.26
CA ALA A 36 5.44 -1.35 22.29
C ALA A 36 5.49 -0.58 20.96
N LEU A 37 5.55 0.74 21.02
CA LEU A 37 5.63 1.58 19.82
C LEU A 37 6.92 1.33 19.03
N GLU A 38 8.07 1.20 19.69
CA GLU A 38 9.34 0.94 19.01
C GLU A 38 9.31 -0.41 18.27
N ILE A 39 8.74 -1.45 18.87
CA ILE A 39 8.55 -2.75 18.20
C ILE A 39 7.58 -2.60 17.01
N LEU A 40 6.48 -1.88 17.19
CA LEU A 40 5.47 -1.69 16.13
C LEU A 40 5.97 -0.82 14.97
N LYS A 41 7.01 0.00 15.16
CA LYS A 41 7.69 0.74 14.08
C LYS A 41 8.58 -0.16 13.22
N GLY A 42 9.12 -1.22 13.79
CA GLY A 42 10.09 -2.09 13.13
C GLY A 42 9.58 -2.72 11.83
N PRO A 43 10.50 -3.24 10.98
CA PRO A 43 10.13 -3.93 9.74
C PRO A 43 9.43 -5.26 10.00
N ASP A 44 9.84 -5.98 11.05
CA ASP A 44 9.27 -7.27 11.45
C ASP A 44 8.20 -7.15 12.54
N ALA A 45 7.52 -6.01 12.59
CA ALA A 45 6.51 -5.72 13.60
C ALA A 45 5.40 -6.77 13.61
N PRO A 46 4.94 -7.21 14.79
CA PRO A 46 3.74 -8.02 14.91
C PRO A 46 2.53 -7.30 14.30
N LEU A 47 1.73 -8.05 13.55
CA LEU A 47 0.53 -7.51 12.90
C LEU A 47 -0.72 -7.54 13.80
N ILE A 48 -0.60 -8.07 15.02
CA ILE A 48 -1.62 -7.97 16.06
C ILE A 48 -0.93 -7.49 17.34
N ALA A 49 -1.55 -6.55 18.03
CA ALA A 49 -1.10 -6.09 19.33
C ALA A 49 -2.26 -5.99 20.31
N ILE A 50 -2.04 -6.48 21.52
CA ILE A 50 -2.90 -6.33 22.67
C ILE A 50 -2.22 -5.32 23.60
N LEU A 51 -2.88 -4.18 23.82
CA LEU A 51 -2.33 -3.04 24.52
C LEU A 51 -3.19 -2.71 25.74
N ASP A 52 -2.59 -2.68 26.91
CA ASP A 52 -3.30 -2.13 28.07
C ASP A 52 -3.57 -0.64 27.88
N TRP A 53 -4.68 -0.19 28.39
CA TRP A 53 -5.07 1.22 28.31
C TRP A 53 -4.10 2.13 29.07
N MET A 54 -3.78 1.72 30.30
CA MET A 54 -2.96 2.54 31.20
C MET A 54 -1.58 1.90 31.38
N MET A 55 -0.59 2.49 30.74
CA MET A 55 0.81 2.06 30.83
C MET A 55 1.72 3.25 31.16
N PRO A 56 2.87 3.02 31.82
CA PRO A 56 3.90 4.03 32.01
C PRO A 56 4.42 4.57 30.67
N TYR A 57 4.82 5.84 30.69
CA TYR A 57 5.43 6.59 29.57
C TYR A 57 4.53 6.85 28.37
N MET A 58 3.65 5.93 28.00
CA MET A 58 2.73 6.08 26.87
C MET A 58 1.54 5.14 27.07
N SER A 59 0.34 5.67 27.06
CA SER A 59 -0.91 4.90 27.18
C SER A 59 -1.23 4.11 25.91
N GLY A 60 -2.07 3.09 26.01
CA GLY A 60 -2.51 2.31 24.85
C GLY A 60 -3.12 3.15 23.73
N PRO A 61 -4.05 4.08 24.01
CA PRO A 61 -4.58 4.99 22.99
C PRO A 61 -3.52 5.86 22.31
N GLU A 62 -2.49 6.33 23.05
CA GLU A 62 -1.39 7.10 22.46
C GLU A 62 -0.52 6.24 21.53
N VAL A 63 -0.29 4.97 21.88
CA VAL A 63 0.36 3.99 21.00
C VAL A 63 -0.45 3.82 19.72
N CYS A 64 -1.77 3.62 19.83
CA CYS A 64 -2.66 3.49 18.66
C CYS A 64 -2.58 4.70 17.73
N GLN A 65 -2.65 5.93 18.27
CA GLN A 65 -2.51 7.16 17.48
C GLN A 65 -1.14 7.27 16.78
N ALA A 66 -0.09 6.88 17.48
CA ALA A 66 1.26 6.93 16.92
C ALA A 66 1.42 5.90 15.78
N VAL A 67 0.89 4.69 15.94
CA VAL A 67 0.92 3.63 14.92
C VAL A 67 0.11 4.03 13.68
N GLN A 68 -1.05 4.65 13.87
CA GLN A 68 -1.89 5.12 12.75
C GLN A 68 -1.15 6.13 11.86
N LYS A 69 -0.31 6.99 12.46
CA LYS A 69 0.49 7.97 11.72
C LYS A 69 1.63 7.35 10.88
N LEU A 70 2.00 6.10 11.14
CA LEU A 70 3.08 5.43 10.40
C LEU A 70 2.69 5.04 8.96
N GLN A 71 1.39 5.06 8.61
CA GLN A 71 0.87 4.73 7.29
C GLN A 71 1.48 3.47 6.68
N LYS A 72 1.60 2.40 7.49
CA LYS A 72 2.15 1.12 7.03
C LYS A 72 1.27 0.52 5.94
N PRO A 73 1.84 -0.15 4.93
CA PRO A 73 1.07 -0.84 3.88
C PRO A 73 0.09 -1.87 4.46
N ILE A 74 0.49 -2.55 5.54
CA ILE A 74 -0.36 -3.44 6.32
C ILE A 74 -0.31 -2.93 7.76
N PRO A 75 -1.33 -2.16 8.20
CA PRO A 75 -1.39 -1.68 9.57
C PRO A 75 -1.67 -2.84 10.54
N PRO A 76 -1.07 -2.84 11.73
CA PRO A 76 -1.36 -3.85 12.73
C PRO A 76 -2.78 -3.71 13.27
N TYR A 77 -3.40 -4.84 13.62
CA TYR A 77 -4.68 -4.90 14.32
C TYR A 77 -4.44 -4.68 15.82
N LEU A 78 -4.94 -3.57 16.35
CA LEU A 78 -4.71 -3.14 17.74
C LEU A 78 -5.94 -3.41 18.57
N ILE A 79 -5.80 -4.17 19.65
CA ILE A 79 -6.83 -4.48 20.64
C ILE A 79 -6.46 -3.75 21.93
N LEU A 80 -7.32 -2.86 22.40
CA LEU A 80 -7.15 -2.23 23.69
C LEU A 80 -7.77 -3.09 24.80
N VAL A 81 -7.02 -3.31 25.88
CA VAL A 81 -7.52 -3.96 27.10
C VAL A 81 -7.63 -2.89 28.17
N THR A 82 -8.76 -2.80 28.83
CA THR A 82 -9.03 -1.70 29.76
C THR A 82 -9.90 -2.12 30.94
N SER A 83 -9.62 -1.59 32.14
CA SER A 83 -10.54 -1.66 33.28
C SER A 83 -11.66 -0.62 33.20
N LYS A 84 -11.63 0.30 32.22
CA LYS A 84 -12.61 1.35 32.04
C LYS A 84 -13.75 0.85 31.14
N ALA A 85 -14.92 0.67 31.71
CA ALA A 85 -16.12 0.25 30.99
C ALA A 85 -17.01 1.42 30.52
N ASP A 86 -16.58 2.68 30.73
CA ASP A 86 -17.36 3.85 30.29
C ASP A 86 -17.41 3.90 28.75
N LYS A 87 -18.60 4.07 28.19
CA LYS A 87 -18.83 4.20 26.75
C LYS A 87 -17.96 5.29 26.10
N ARG A 88 -17.67 6.37 26.84
CA ARG A 88 -16.82 7.47 26.36
C ARG A 88 -15.36 7.04 26.17
N ASP A 89 -14.83 6.20 27.06
CA ASP A 89 -13.47 5.70 26.94
C ASP A 89 -13.35 4.70 25.77
N ILE A 90 -14.35 3.85 25.57
CA ILE A 90 -14.42 2.94 24.42
C ILE A 90 -14.38 3.72 23.11
N VAL A 91 -15.23 4.74 22.96
CA VAL A 91 -15.25 5.59 21.75
C VAL A 91 -13.91 6.27 21.54
N ARG A 92 -13.29 6.77 22.61
CA ARG A 92 -11.97 7.40 22.55
C ARG A 92 -10.88 6.44 22.09
N GLY A 93 -10.89 5.19 22.56
CA GLY A 93 -9.94 4.17 22.14
C GLY A 93 -10.05 3.83 20.65
N LEU A 94 -11.27 3.64 20.16
CA LEU A 94 -11.54 3.39 18.75
C LEU A 94 -11.17 4.59 17.86
N GLN A 95 -11.49 5.81 18.29
CA GLN A 95 -11.08 7.04 17.60
C GLN A 95 -9.56 7.24 17.59
N ALA A 96 -8.85 6.70 18.58
CA ALA A 96 -7.40 6.70 18.62
C ALA A 96 -6.75 5.73 17.61
N GLY A 97 -7.56 4.91 16.94
CA GLY A 97 -7.08 3.98 15.91
C GLY A 97 -7.01 2.52 16.35
N ALA A 98 -7.53 2.17 17.55
CA ALA A 98 -7.75 0.77 17.90
C ALA A 98 -8.87 0.18 17.03
N GLN A 99 -8.73 -1.07 16.62
CA GLN A 99 -9.77 -1.80 15.87
C GLN A 99 -10.74 -2.52 16.80
N ASP A 100 -10.31 -2.83 18.02
CA ASP A 100 -11.16 -3.51 19.00
C ASP A 100 -10.76 -3.14 20.42
N TYR A 101 -11.60 -3.51 21.37
CA TYR A 101 -11.34 -3.34 22.81
C TYR A 101 -11.92 -4.50 23.60
N VAL A 102 -11.35 -4.75 24.79
CA VAL A 102 -11.80 -5.75 25.76
C VAL A 102 -11.74 -5.15 27.16
N THR A 103 -12.78 -5.35 27.95
CA THR A 103 -12.83 -4.83 29.34
C THR A 103 -12.32 -5.85 30.35
N LYS A 104 -11.45 -5.41 31.27
CA LYS A 104 -11.00 -6.22 32.41
C LYS A 104 -12.08 -6.21 33.54
N PRO A 105 -12.41 -7.33 34.21
CA PRO A 105 -11.94 -8.68 33.88
C PRO A 105 -12.62 -9.22 32.61
N TYR A 106 -11.84 -9.83 31.71
CA TYR A 106 -12.35 -10.35 30.45
C TYR A 106 -12.57 -11.86 30.50
N ASP A 107 -13.55 -12.32 29.75
CA ASP A 107 -13.73 -13.72 29.43
C ASP A 107 -12.66 -14.18 28.44
N VAL A 108 -12.04 -15.33 28.73
CA VAL A 108 -10.95 -15.86 27.89
C VAL A 108 -11.42 -16.21 26.48
N ASN A 109 -12.67 -16.69 26.33
CA ASN A 109 -13.26 -17.01 25.03
C ASN A 109 -13.58 -15.74 24.25
N GLU A 110 -14.01 -14.65 24.93
CA GLU A 110 -14.19 -13.36 24.30
C GLU A 110 -12.87 -12.84 23.74
N LEU A 111 -11.81 -12.83 24.53
CA LEU A 111 -10.49 -12.41 24.10
C LEU A 111 -10.01 -13.24 22.90
N GLN A 112 -10.16 -14.57 22.97
CA GLN A 112 -9.80 -15.45 21.86
C GLN A 112 -10.56 -15.12 20.59
N ALA A 113 -11.86 -14.93 20.67
CA ALA A 113 -12.69 -14.58 19.52
C ALA A 113 -12.23 -13.27 18.86
N ARG A 114 -11.85 -12.25 19.66
CA ARG A 114 -11.35 -10.97 19.14
C ARG A 114 -9.97 -11.10 18.49
N VAL A 115 -9.07 -11.86 19.10
CA VAL A 115 -7.77 -12.19 18.49
C VAL A 115 -7.96 -12.93 17.15
N ASP A 116 -8.92 -13.84 17.07
CA ASP A 116 -9.24 -14.54 15.82
C ASP A 116 -9.86 -13.65 14.76
N VAL A 117 -10.65 -12.66 15.15
CA VAL A 117 -11.12 -11.62 14.22
C VAL A 117 -9.92 -10.82 13.69
N GLY A 118 -9.03 -10.38 14.57
CA GLY A 118 -7.80 -9.67 14.20
C GLY A 118 -6.93 -10.48 13.24
N ARG A 119 -6.74 -11.77 13.52
CA ARG A 119 -5.99 -12.69 12.65
C ARG A 119 -6.59 -12.77 11.23
N ARG A 120 -7.91 -12.93 11.14
CA ARG A 120 -8.61 -12.97 9.84
C ARG A 120 -8.48 -11.65 9.09
N MET A 121 -8.62 -10.53 9.79
CA MET A 121 -8.48 -9.20 9.17
C MET A 121 -7.08 -8.98 8.61
N VAL A 122 -6.04 -9.31 9.38
CA VAL A 122 -4.64 -9.22 8.93
C VAL A 122 -4.37 -10.12 7.73
N GLN A 123 -4.87 -11.35 7.74
CA GLN A 123 -4.73 -12.28 6.60
C GLN A 123 -5.39 -11.73 5.32
N LEU A 124 -6.58 -11.14 5.45
CA LEU A 124 -7.27 -10.50 4.31
C LEU A 124 -6.49 -9.30 3.77
N GLN A 125 -5.93 -8.46 4.66
CA GLN A 125 -5.11 -7.32 4.24
C GLN A 125 -3.83 -7.77 3.52
N GLN A 126 -3.17 -8.82 4.01
CA GLN A 126 -1.99 -9.39 3.36
C GLN A 126 -2.33 -9.95 1.97
N LEU A 127 -3.43 -10.71 1.86
CA LEU A 127 -3.88 -11.24 0.57
C LEU A 127 -4.21 -10.11 -0.42
N LEU A 128 -4.92 -9.09 0.05
CA LEU A 128 -5.28 -7.94 -0.79
C LEU A 128 -4.02 -7.19 -1.28
N SER A 129 -3.06 -6.93 -0.39
CA SER A 129 -1.79 -6.29 -0.74
C SER A 129 -1.01 -7.10 -1.78
N GLN A 130 -0.96 -8.42 -1.64
CA GLN A 130 -0.34 -9.30 -2.62
C GLN A 130 -1.05 -9.21 -3.99
N ARG A 131 -2.39 -9.26 -4.02
CA ARG A 131 -3.16 -9.17 -5.26
C ARG A 131 -2.99 -7.84 -5.98
N ILE A 132 -2.91 -6.74 -5.23
CA ILE A 132 -2.62 -5.43 -5.81
C ILE A 132 -1.23 -5.45 -6.48
N GLY A 133 -0.20 -5.97 -5.83
CA GLY A 133 1.14 -6.09 -6.41
C GLY A 133 1.16 -6.94 -7.69
N GLU A 134 0.49 -8.10 -7.69
CA GLU A 134 0.37 -8.97 -8.88
C GLU A 134 -0.29 -8.24 -10.06
N LEU A 135 -1.35 -7.46 -9.78
CA LEU A 135 -2.04 -6.68 -10.82
C LEU A 135 -1.19 -5.53 -11.36
N GLU A 136 -0.46 -4.83 -10.51
CA GLU A 136 0.45 -3.76 -10.90
C GLU A 136 1.58 -4.29 -11.79
N ASP A 137 2.16 -5.45 -11.44
CA ASP A 137 3.20 -6.10 -12.23
C ASP A 137 2.67 -6.58 -13.59
N ALA A 138 1.48 -7.20 -13.63
CA ALA A 138 0.84 -7.58 -14.88
C ALA A 138 0.55 -6.36 -15.78
N THR A 139 0.08 -5.26 -15.19
CA THR A 139 -0.17 -4.01 -15.91
C THR A 139 1.13 -3.41 -16.47
N ARG A 140 2.23 -3.49 -15.70
CA ARG A 140 3.55 -3.04 -16.15
C ARG A 140 4.05 -3.85 -17.32
N GLN A 141 3.91 -5.18 -17.28
CA GLN A 141 4.29 -6.08 -18.39
C GLN A 141 3.50 -5.77 -19.67
N ILE A 142 2.18 -5.54 -19.56
CA ILE A 142 1.36 -5.15 -20.72
C ILE A 142 1.85 -3.82 -21.32
N ARG A 143 2.21 -2.84 -20.48
CA ARG A 143 2.76 -1.56 -20.97
C ARG A 143 4.10 -1.73 -21.69
N GLN A 144 4.98 -2.62 -21.20
CA GLN A 144 6.25 -2.92 -21.87
C GLN A 144 6.06 -3.59 -23.24
N LEU A 145 5.12 -4.53 -23.35
CA LEU A 145 4.80 -5.17 -24.63
C LEU A 145 4.17 -4.21 -25.65
N ARG A 146 3.42 -3.20 -25.19
CA ARG A 146 2.90 -2.12 -26.03
C ARG A 146 3.97 -1.10 -26.47
N GLY A 147 5.16 -1.16 -25.90
CA GLY A 147 6.29 -0.29 -26.26
C GLY A 147 6.97 -0.63 -27.57
N LEU A 148 6.71 -1.79 -28.19
CA LEU A 148 7.26 -2.20 -29.48
C LEU A 148 6.20 -2.04 -30.57
N LEU A 149 6.28 -0.92 -31.31
CA LEU A 149 5.42 -0.70 -32.47
C LEU A 149 6.05 -1.37 -33.70
N PRO A 150 5.39 -2.36 -34.32
CA PRO A 150 5.87 -2.96 -35.56
C PRO A 150 5.78 -1.93 -36.68
N ILE A 151 6.94 -1.45 -37.16
CA ILE A 151 7.01 -0.49 -38.24
C ILE A 151 7.54 -1.14 -39.51
N CYS A 152 7.04 -0.72 -40.67
CA CYS A 152 7.57 -1.13 -41.96
C CYS A 152 8.98 -0.56 -42.18
N CYS A 153 9.94 -1.42 -42.48
CA CYS A 153 11.34 -1.00 -42.74
C CYS A 153 11.46 -0.02 -43.90
N ARG A 154 10.57 -0.09 -44.91
CA ARG A 154 10.62 0.73 -46.12
C ARG A 154 9.83 2.03 -45.96
N CYS A 155 8.53 1.96 -45.67
CA CYS A 155 7.64 3.15 -45.66
C CYS A 155 7.36 3.73 -44.28
N LYS A 156 7.90 3.09 -43.21
CA LYS A 156 7.75 3.53 -41.81
C LYS A 156 6.33 3.54 -41.24
N LYS A 157 5.33 2.97 -41.95
CA LYS A 157 3.98 2.79 -41.43
C LYS A 157 4.00 1.85 -40.22
N VAL A 158 3.11 2.08 -39.29
CA VAL A 158 2.90 1.26 -38.08
C VAL A 158 1.77 0.28 -38.33
N ARG A 159 1.94 -0.96 -37.89
CA ARG A 159 0.89 -1.98 -37.92
C ARG A 159 0.15 -2.00 -36.58
N ASP A 160 -1.17 -1.86 -36.59
CA ASP A 160 -2.03 -2.00 -35.43
C ASP A 160 -2.27 -3.48 -35.08
N ASP A 161 -2.96 -3.71 -33.93
CA ASP A 161 -3.32 -5.06 -33.47
C ASP A 161 -4.32 -5.77 -34.41
N GLY A 162 -5.05 -5.04 -35.24
CA GLY A 162 -5.93 -5.56 -36.29
C GLY A 162 -5.21 -5.94 -37.59
N GLY A 163 -3.91 -5.70 -37.68
CA GLY A 163 -3.08 -5.99 -38.87
C GLY A 163 -3.08 -4.90 -39.93
N TYR A 164 -3.72 -3.75 -39.71
CA TYR A 164 -3.77 -2.64 -40.66
C TYR A 164 -2.55 -1.73 -40.52
N TRP A 165 -2.07 -1.19 -41.65
CA TRP A 165 -0.93 -0.29 -41.69
C TRP A 165 -1.38 1.16 -41.81
N SER A 166 -0.97 2.02 -40.86
CA SER A 166 -1.26 3.44 -40.81
C SER A 166 0.01 4.28 -40.70
N GLU A 167 -0.10 5.57 -41.04
CA GLU A 167 0.99 6.52 -40.79
C GLU A 167 1.24 6.64 -39.29
N VAL A 168 2.51 6.87 -38.87
CA VAL A 168 2.92 6.96 -37.46
C VAL A 168 2.10 8.04 -36.72
N GLU A 169 1.90 9.21 -37.37
CA GLU A 169 1.14 10.32 -36.79
C GLU A 169 -0.32 9.95 -36.53
N THR A 170 -0.96 9.29 -37.52
CA THR A 170 -2.34 8.80 -37.40
C THR A 170 -2.47 7.78 -36.28
N TYR A 171 -1.52 6.84 -36.20
CA TYR A 171 -1.50 5.82 -35.16
C TYR A 171 -1.37 6.46 -33.77
N ILE A 172 -0.38 7.35 -33.56
CA ILE A 172 -0.13 7.98 -32.27
C ILE A 172 -1.31 8.85 -31.84
N THR A 173 -1.89 9.65 -32.76
CA THR A 173 -3.06 10.48 -32.47
C THR A 173 -4.29 9.66 -32.07
N ALA A 174 -4.45 8.47 -32.67
CA ALA A 174 -5.57 7.58 -32.32
C ALA A 174 -5.37 6.84 -30.98
N HIS A 175 -4.13 6.69 -30.49
CA HIS A 175 -3.81 5.91 -29.30
C HIS A 175 -3.21 6.75 -28.14
N SER A 176 -3.16 8.08 -28.28
CA SER A 176 -2.69 9.01 -27.25
C SER A 176 -3.32 10.38 -27.43
N ASP A 177 -3.24 11.23 -26.41
CA ASP A 177 -3.67 12.64 -26.48
C ASP A 177 -2.64 13.56 -27.18
N THR A 178 -1.64 12.96 -27.84
CA THR A 178 -0.57 13.71 -28.52
C THR A 178 -1.09 14.33 -29.82
N LYS A 179 -0.77 15.60 -30.05
CA LYS A 179 -1.04 16.34 -31.30
C LYS A 179 0.28 16.68 -31.97
N PHE A 180 0.34 16.54 -33.28
CA PHE A 180 1.50 16.89 -34.08
C PHE A 180 1.38 18.30 -34.63
N SER A 181 2.47 19.09 -34.57
CA SER A 181 2.65 20.32 -35.29
C SER A 181 3.66 20.11 -36.41
N HIS A 182 3.35 20.54 -37.63
CA HIS A 182 4.22 20.34 -38.78
C HIS A 182 5.15 21.51 -38.93
N SER A 183 6.44 21.27 -39.04
CA SER A 183 7.49 22.23 -39.33
C SER A 183 8.66 21.50 -40.02
N PHE A 184 9.52 22.27 -40.71
CA PHE A 184 10.75 21.70 -41.23
C PHE A 184 11.84 21.66 -40.15
N CYS A 185 12.58 20.55 -40.09
CA CYS A 185 13.84 20.55 -39.37
C CYS A 185 14.91 21.35 -40.17
N PRO A 186 16.01 21.78 -39.55
CA PRO A 186 17.02 22.61 -40.22
C PRO A 186 17.52 22.03 -41.55
N ASP A 187 17.75 20.72 -41.61
CA ASP A 187 18.24 20.07 -42.83
C ASP A 187 17.19 20.03 -43.95
N CYS A 188 15.95 19.65 -43.60
CA CYS A 188 14.84 19.64 -44.56
C CYS A 188 14.46 21.06 -45.02
N TYR A 189 14.64 22.08 -44.20
CA TYR A 189 14.42 23.47 -44.55
C TYR A 189 15.44 23.91 -45.62
N GLN A 190 16.70 23.54 -45.48
CA GLN A 190 17.76 23.84 -46.49
C GLN A 190 17.48 23.13 -47.85
N ILE A 191 17.02 21.88 -47.79
CA ILE A 191 16.62 21.15 -49.00
C ILE A 191 15.46 21.86 -49.70
N ALA A 192 14.40 22.18 -48.94
CA ALA A 192 13.25 22.87 -49.50
C ALA A 192 13.62 24.22 -50.12
N LEU A 193 14.50 24.99 -49.47
CA LEU A 193 15.02 26.26 -50.05
C LEU A 193 15.78 26.04 -51.36
N SER A 194 16.61 24.99 -51.44
CA SER A 194 17.36 24.69 -52.66
C SER A 194 16.45 24.26 -53.83
N GLU A 195 15.40 23.47 -53.54
CA GLU A 195 14.38 23.08 -54.52
C GLU A 195 13.58 24.27 -55.03
N PHE A 196 13.19 25.19 -54.13
CA PHE A 196 12.48 26.42 -54.49
C PHE A 196 13.34 27.33 -55.41
N SER A 197 14.64 27.41 -55.13
CA SER A 197 15.57 28.24 -55.92
C SER A 197 15.81 27.68 -57.32
N GLN A 198 15.64 26.40 -57.53
CA GLN A 198 15.77 25.74 -58.83
C GLN A 198 14.50 25.83 -59.70
N GLN A 199 13.33 26.09 -59.10
CA GLN A 199 12.06 26.19 -59.80
C GLN A 199 11.72 27.62 -60.27
N GLN A 200 12.55 28.64 -60.01
CA GLN A 200 12.35 29.94 -60.60
C GLN A 200 12.72 29.93 -62.08
N PRO A 201 11.77 30.21 -62.99
CA PRO A 201 12.11 30.32 -64.40
C PRO A 201 13.09 31.51 -64.59
N ARG A 202 14.20 31.25 -65.23
CA ARG A 202 15.09 32.31 -65.68
C ARG A 202 14.27 33.26 -66.55
N ALA A 203 14.01 34.47 -66.02
CA ALA A 203 13.43 35.54 -66.78
C ALA A 203 14.35 35.83 -68.00
N ALA A 204 13.79 35.72 -69.17
CA ALA A 204 14.42 36.02 -70.43
C ALA A 204 14.47 37.58 -70.62
#